data_9004d2b2b48a0731332d60acfbc8258b
#
_entry.id   9004d2b2b48a0731332d60acfbc8258b
#
_cell.length_a   1.000
_cell.length_b   1.000
_cell.length_c   1.000
_cell.angle_alpha   90.00
_cell.angle_beta   90.00
_cell.angle_gamma   90.00
#
_symmetry.space_group_name_H-M   'P 1'
#
loop_
_entity.id
_entity.type
_entity.pdbx_description
1 polymer ?
#
loop_
_entity_poly.entity_id
_entity_poly.type
_entity_poly.pdbx_seq_one_letter_code
_entity_poly.pdbx_strand_id
1 'polypeptide(L)'
;MSSDKYNHSEVENKIYSYWEKNNLFKPKKNEKSFSIVIPPPNVTGSLHMGHALNNSIQDLLTRFHRMNNYETLWQPGTDHAGIATQALVEKKLIAEGVKKNDLGRDKFIEKVWEWKNQYGDIIINQLKKLGCSCDWSRNAFTMDENLSKSVIKVFVDLYRKDLIYKSKKLVNWDVVLKTAISDLEVDQREVNSKLYHIKYPIENSKEFITIATTRPETMLGDTAIAVNSKDDRYKAFVNKFVIIPLVERKIKIIE
;
A
#
# COMPACT_ATOMS: atom_id res chain seq x y z
N MET A 1 40.31 39.11 7.55
CA MET A 1 39.80 38.33 8.69
C MET A 1 39.16 37.10 8.13
N SER A 2 39.78 35.92 8.22
CA SER A 2 39.13 34.66 7.87
C SER A 2 38.01 34.46 8.86
N SER A 3 36.79 34.25 8.38
CA SER A 3 35.68 33.91 9.28
C SER A 3 35.94 32.49 9.81
N ASP A 4 36.28 32.37 11.09
CA ASP A 4 36.46 31.09 11.79
C ASP A 4 35.15 30.27 11.91
N LYS A 5 34.11 30.63 11.16
CA LYS A 5 32.84 29.94 11.18
C LYS A 5 32.81 28.90 10.09
N TYR A 6 32.43 27.67 10.51
CA TYR A 6 32.16 26.55 9.59
C TYR A 6 31.14 26.97 8.54
N ASN A 7 31.51 26.86 7.26
CA ASN A 7 30.60 27.07 6.14
C ASN A 7 30.26 25.74 5.48
N HIS A 8 29.11 25.17 5.83
CA HIS A 8 28.65 23.89 5.34
C HIS A 8 28.60 23.82 3.81
N SER A 9 28.19 24.89 3.13
CA SER A 9 28.03 24.93 1.67
C SER A 9 29.34 24.71 0.92
N GLU A 10 30.46 25.11 1.50
CA GLU A 10 31.79 24.95 0.88
C GLU A 10 32.41 23.58 1.15
N VAL A 11 32.03 22.96 2.24
CA VAL A 11 32.73 21.78 2.79
C VAL A 11 31.98 20.46 2.50
N GLU A 12 30.66 20.42 2.74
CA GLU A 12 29.90 19.16 2.76
C GLU A 12 29.93 18.43 1.43
N ASN A 13 29.68 19.11 0.32
CA ASN A 13 29.69 18.48 -1.01
C ASN A 13 31.07 17.92 -1.39
N LYS A 14 32.15 18.58 -1.01
CA LYS A 14 33.53 18.11 -1.29
C LYS A 14 33.85 16.86 -0.48
N ILE A 15 33.51 16.86 0.81
CA ILE A 15 33.75 15.72 1.71
C ILE A 15 32.90 14.54 1.26
N TYR A 16 31.62 14.72 0.99
CA TYR A 16 30.74 13.62 0.57
C TYR A 16 31.22 12.99 -0.75
N SER A 17 31.58 13.82 -1.73
CA SER A 17 32.15 13.34 -3.00
C SER A 17 33.47 12.58 -2.80
N TYR A 18 34.30 13.00 -1.85
CA TYR A 18 35.52 12.28 -1.49
C TYR A 18 35.19 10.88 -0.91
N TRP A 19 34.20 10.78 -0.02
CA TRP A 19 33.78 9.50 0.55
C TRP A 19 33.29 8.52 -0.53
N GLU A 20 32.46 8.99 -1.46
CA GLU A 20 31.95 8.16 -2.56
C GLU A 20 33.08 7.70 -3.48
N LYS A 21 33.93 8.61 -3.95
CA LYS A 21 35.04 8.30 -4.86
C LYS A 21 36.01 7.28 -4.27
N ASN A 22 36.22 7.32 -2.96
CA ASN A 22 37.09 6.39 -2.25
C ASN A 22 36.37 5.12 -1.74
N ASN A 23 35.11 4.93 -2.09
CA ASN A 23 34.30 3.75 -1.73
C ASN A 23 34.25 3.50 -0.20
N LEU A 24 34.24 4.58 0.62
CA LEU A 24 34.34 4.46 2.07
C LEU A 24 33.08 3.84 2.70
N PHE A 25 31.99 3.81 1.99
CA PHE A 25 30.71 3.24 2.45
C PHE A 25 30.52 1.77 2.08
N LYS A 26 31.39 1.22 1.22
CA LYS A 26 31.33 -0.19 0.85
C LYS A 26 31.75 -1.10 2.01
N PRO A 27 31.10 -2.26 2.16
CA PRO A 27 31.55 -3.27 3.12
C PRO A 27 33.01 -3.66 2.89
N LYS A 28 33.77 -3.72 3.97
CA LYS A 28 35.13 -4.28 3.97
C LYS A 28 35.08 -5.60 4.70
N LYS A 29 35.50 -6.68 4.02
CA LYS A 29 35.45 -8.05 4.56
C LYS A 29 36.08 -8.12 5.95
N ASN A 30 35.34 -8.70 6.91
CA ASN A 30 35.76 -8.92 8.28
C ASN A 30 35.07 -10.17 8.85
N GLU A 31 35.53 -10.65 10.02
CA GLU A 31 34.90 -11.80 10.70
C GLU A 31 33.50 -11.50 11.22
N LYS A 32 33.29 -10.27 11.69
CA LYS A 32 31.98 -9.81 12.20
C LYS A 32 31.30 -8.98 11.15
N SER A 33 30.02 -9.21 10.93
CA SER A 33 29.20 -8.46 10.00
C SER A 33 28.04 -7.71 10.69
N PHE A 34 27.65 -6.58 10.11
CA PHE A 34 26.48 -5.82 10.50
C PHE A 34 25.81 -5.25 9.25
N SER A 35 24.51 -5.41 9.12
CA SER A 35 23.77 -4.86 7.97
C SER A 35 22.44 -4.26 8.39
N ILE A 36 22.10 -3.14 7.75
CA ILE A 36 20.77 -2.52 7.82
C ILE A 36 20.27 -2.37 6.40
N VAL A 37 19.00 -2.66 6.18
CA VAL A 37 18.28 -2.26 4.98
C VAL A 37 17.52 -0.98 5.32
N ILE A 38 17.73 0.09 4.55
CA ILE A 38 16.98 1.33 4.74
C ILE A 38 15.48 1.04 4.58
N PRO A 39 14.59 1.55 5.43
CA PRO A 39 13.17 1.61 5.09
C PRO A 39 13.01 2.45 3.82
N PRO A 40 12.70 1.84 2.67
CA PRO A 40 12.84 2.52 1.39
C PRO A 40 11.81 3.66 1.30
N PRO A 41 12.24 4.92 1.13
CA PRO A 41 11.31 6.03 1.00
C PRO A 41 10.46 5.88 -0.27
N ASN A 42 9.17 6.22 -0.13
CA ASN A 42 8.24 6.27 -1.25
C ASN A 42 8.62 7.37 -2.24
N VAL A 43 8.58 7.08 -3.55
CA VAL A 43 8.84 8.08 -4.61
C VAL A 43 7.65 9.04 -4.81
N THR A 44 7.02 9.45 -3.70
CA THR A 44 5.85 10.34 -3.70
C THR A 44 6.20 11.82 -3.55
N GLY A 45 7.46 12.15 -3.25
CA GLY A 45 7.90 13.53 -3.07
C GLY A 45 9.24 13.64 -2.35
N SER A 46 9.41 14.74 -1.61
CA SER A 46 10.61 15.00 -0.80
C SER A 46 10.54 14.31 0.55
N LEU A 47 11.72 14.09 1.15
CA LEU A 47 11.83 13.58 2.52
C LEU A 47 11.29 14.61 3.54
N HIS A 48 10.83 14.12 4.67
CA HIS A 48 10.40 14.92 5.82
C HIS A 48 11.23 14.60 7.07
N MET A 49 11.01 15.35 8.16
CA MET A 49 11.80 15.20 9.41
C MET A 49 11.79 13.78 9.99
N GLY A 50 10.70 13.01 9.82
CA GLY A 50 10.67 11.61 10.24
C GLY A 50 11.69 10.75 9.50
N HIS A 51 11.88 10.97 8.20
CA HIS A 51 12.96 10.32 7.44
C HIS A 51 14.34 10.74 7.94
N ALA A 52 14.53 12.04 8.22
CA ALA A 52 15.81 12.54 8.74
C ALA A 52 16.18 11.89 10.06
N LEU A 53 15.25 11.81 11.02
CA LEU A 53 15.45 11.17 12.31
C LEU A 53 15.80 9.68 12.15
N ASN A 54 14.98 8.94 11.40
CA ASN A 54 15.18 7.50 11.18
C ASN A 54 16.55 7.22 10.54
N ASN A 55 16.89 7.93 9.48
CA ASN A 55 18.15 7.74 8.77
C ASN A 55 19.36 8.17 9.59
N SER A 56 19.24 9.23 10.42
CA SER A 56 20.33 9.63 11.32
C SER A 56 20.65 8.55 12.36
N ILE A 57 19.63 7.89 12.91
CA ILE A 57 19.82 6.77 13.86
C ILE A 57 20.50 5.59 13.17
N GLN A 58 20.06 5.23 11.97
CA GLN A 58 20.67 4.15 11.19
C GLN A 58 22.10 4.47 10.79
N ASP A 59 22.38 5.70 10.40
CA ASP A 59 23.73 6.14 10.05
C ASP A 59 24.67 6.11 11.27
N LEU A 60 24.18 6.51 12.43
CA LEU A 60 24.94 6.41 13.68
C LEU A 60 25.35 4.94 13.96
N LEU A 61 24.40 4.02 13.90
CA LEU A 61 24.67 2.59 14.13
C LEU A 61 25.63 2.02 13.07
N THR A 62 25.43 2.38 11.82
CA THR A 62 26.28 1.95 10.71
C THR A 62 27.71 2.43 10.90
N ARG A 63 27.91 3.71 11.22
CA ARG A 63 29.23 4.28 11.49
C ARG A 63 29.89 3.66 12.71
N PHE A 64 29.14 3.47 13.79
CA PHE A 64 29.62 2.81 15.02
C PHE A 64 30.18 1.42 14.72
N HIS A 65 29.44 0.57 14.00
CA HIS A 65 29.92 -0.77 13.67
C HIS A 65 31.10 -0.74 12.69
N ARG A 66 31.10 0.17 11.73
CA ARG A 66 32.23 0.35 10.80
C ARG A 66 33.51 0.76 11.54
N MET A 67 33.41 1.64 12.53
CA MET A 67 34.53 2.04 13.37
C MET A 67 35.04 0.91 14.30
N ASN A 68 34.17 -0.03 14.65
CA ASN A 68 34.51 -1.23 15.42
C ASN A 68 34.95 -2.41 14.53
N ASN A 69 35.35 -2.14 13.29
CA ASN A 69 35.85 -3.13 12.34
C ASN A 69 34.87 -4.26 11.99
N TYR A 70 33.57 -3.96 11.94
CA TYR A 70 32.60 -4.88 11.35
C TYR A 70 32.56 -4.72 9.82
N GLU A 71 32.34 -5.82 9.09
CA GLU A 71 31.89 -5.75 7.70
C GLU A 71 30.49 -5.16 7.68
N THR A 72 30.40 -3.86 7.35
CA THR A 72 29.18 -3.10 7.57
C THR A 72 28.53 -2.70 6.24
N LEU A 73 27.29 -3.12 6.04
CA LEU A 73 26.45 -2.75 4.90
C LEU A 73 25.23 -1.95 5.37
N TRP A 74 25.06 -0.75 4.83
CA TRP A 74 23.77 -0.07 4.83
C TRP A 74 23.23 -0.05 3.43
N GLN A 75 22.23 -0.90 3.18
CA GLN A 75 21.61 -1.10 1.86
C GLN A 75 20.62 0.02 1.57
N PRO A 76 20.83 0.89 0.57
CA PRO A 76 19.87 1.90 0.15
C PRO A 76 18.83 1.36 -0.81
N GLY A 77 17.71 2.09 -0.91
CA GLY A 77 16.65 1.82 -1.87
C GLY A 77 15.52 2.83 -1.81
N THR A 78 14.63 2.76 -2.78
CA THR A 78 13.39 3.56 -2.84
C THR A 78 12.21 2.67 -3.18
N ASP A 79 11.01 3.07 -2.73
CA ASP A 79 9.77 2.31 -2.95
C ASP A 79 8.89 2.98 -4.00
N HIS A 80 8.25 2.18 -4.84
CA HIS A 80 7.32 2.63 -5.86
C HIS A 80 5.99 3.15 -5.29
N ALA A 81 5.62 2.81 -4.07
CA ALA A 81 4.41 3.23 -3.35
C ALA A 81 3.08 2.99 -4.09
N GLY A 82 3.07 2.32 -5.22
CA GLY A 82 1.90 1.87 -5.95
C GLY A 82 0.85 2.96 -6.20
N ILE A 83 -0.34 2.79 -5.62
CA ILE A 83 -1.51 3.67 -5.80
C ILE A 83 -1.21 5.13 -5.44
N ALA A 84 -0.45 5.39 -4.37
CA ALA A 84 -0.15 6.75 -3.93
C ALA A 84 0.65 7.52 -4.99
N THR A 85 1.65 6.91 -5.60
CA THR A 85 2.41 7.50 -6.72
C THR A 85 1.53 7.75 -7.94
N GLN A 86 0.69 6.78 -8.31
CA GLN A 86 -0.23 6.93 -9.43
C GLN A 86 -1.24 8.07 -9.20
N ALA A 87 -1.79 8.19 -7.99
CA ALA A 87 -2.72 9.28 -7.64
C ALA A 87 -2.07 10.66 -7.75
N LEU A 88 -0.79 10.79 -7.37
CA LEU A 88 -0.06 12.05 -7.53
C LEU A 88 0.17 12.41 -8.99
N VAL A 89 0.55 11.43 -9.81
CA VAL A 89 0.72 11.64 -11.27
C VAL A 89 -0.62 12.00 -11.91
N GLU A 90 -1.70 11.33 -11.54
CA GLU A 90 -3.05 11.63 -12.04
C GLU A 90 -3.49 13.05 -11.66
N LYS A 91 -3.24 13.46 -10.40
CA LYS A 91 -3.52 14.83 -9.93
C LYS A 91 -2.74 15.88 -10.74
N LYS A 92 -1.46 15.62 -11.04
CA LYS A 92 -0.63 16.49 -11.89
C LYS A 92 -1.22 16.59 -13.31
N LEU A 93 -1.56 15.46 -13.93
CA LEU A 93 -2.15 15.43 -15.27
C LEU A 93 -3.48 16.18 -15.33
N ILE A 94 -4.34 16.04 -14.32
CA ILE A 94 -5.60 16.80 -14.23
C ILE A 94 -5.34 18.30 -14.17
N ALA A 95 -4.33 18.75 -13.44
CA ALA A 95 -3.94 20.16 -13.40
C ALA A 95 -3.42 20.67 -14.76
N GLU A 96 -2.88 19.79 -15.58
CA GLU A 96 -2.44 20.05 -16.97
C GLU A 96 -3.60 19.89 -17.99
N GLY A 97 -4.83 19.60 -17.53
CA GLY A 97 -6.01 19.42 -18.38
C GLY A 97 -6.12 18.05 -19.04
N VAL A 98 -5.32 17.08 -18.61
CA VAL A 98 -5.26 15.73 -19.21
C VAL A 98 -5.90 14.72 -18.27
N LYS A 99 -6.79 13.86 -18.78
CA LYS A 99 -7.37 12.77 -18.00
C LYS A 99 -6.61 11.47 -18.26
N LYS A 100 -6.39 10.68 -17.21
CA LYS A 100 -5.75 9.36 -17.28
C LYS A 100 -6.37 8.45 -18.35
N ASN A 101 -7.71 8.43 -18.42
CA ASN A 101 -8.43 7.60 -19.38
C ASN A 101 -8.20 8.02 -20.85
N ASP A 102 -7.92 9.30 -21.09
CA ASP A 102 -7.68 9.81 -22.45
C ASP A 102 -6.27 9.47 -22.94
N LEU A 103 -5.33 9.31 -22.02
CA LEU A 103 -3.96 8.87 -22.33
C LEU A 103 -3.86 7.38 -22.68
N GLY A 104 -4.70 6.55 -22.05
CA GLY A 104 -4.54 5.10 -22.07
C GLY A 104 -3.42 4.60 -21.14
N ARG A 105 -3.38 3.27 -20.94
CA ARG A 105 -2.51 2.64 -19.93
C ARG A 105 -1.02 2.91 -20.16
N ASP A 106 -0.54 2.69 -21.37
CA ASP A 106 0.90 2.70 -21.65
C ASP A 106 1.50 4.09 -21.45
N LYS A 107 0.86 5.12 -22.01
CA LYS A 107 1.29 6.51 -21.83
C LYS A 107 1.17 6.98 -20.38
N PHE A 108 0.17 6.50 -19.64
CA PHE A 108 0.08 6.79 -18.20
C PHE A 108 1.25 6.17 -17.42
N ILE A 109 1.61 4.93 -17.73
CA ILE A 109 2.77 4.26 -17.12
C ILE A 109 4.07 5.02 -17.43
N GLU A 110 4.27 5.50 -18.67
CA GLU A 110 5.41 6.35 -19.01
C GLU A 110 5.49 7.59 -18.11
N LYS A 111 4.35 8.28 -17.87
CA LYS A 111 4.30 9.43 -16.95
C LYS A 111 4.63 9.06 -15.50
N VAL A 112 4.23 7.88 -15.05
CA VAL A 112 4.60 7.38 -13.72
C VAL A 112 6.11 7.11 -13.64
N TRP A 113 6.73 6.57 -14.69
CA TRP A 113 8.18 6.36 -14.73
C TRP A 113 8.96 7.69 -14.81
N GLU A 114 8.48 8.70 -15.54
CA GLU A 114 9.05 10.06 -15.55
C GLU A 114 9.06 10.64 -14.13
N TRP A 115 7.91 10.53 -13.42
CA TRP A 115 7.78 10.95 -12.02
C TRP A 115 8.78 10.23 -11.10
N LYS A 116 8.85 8.90 -11.19
CA LYS A 116 9.78 8.07 -10.41
C LYS A 116 11.24 8.52 -10.61
N ASN A 117 11.64 8.75 -11.85
CA ASN A 117 13.01 9.17 -12.14
C ASN A 117 13.31 10.54 -11.52
N GLN A 118 12.41 11.50 -11.68
CA GLN A 118 12.58 12.84 -11.10
C GLN A 118 12.67 12.80 -9.57
N TYR A 119 11.72 12.15 -8.90
CA TYR A 119 11.65 12.19 -7.43
C TYR A 119 12.57 11.18 -6.76
N GLY A 120 12.90 10.08 -7.40
CA GLY A 120 13.90 9.14 -6.92
C GLY A 120 15.27 9.79 -6.76
N ASP A 121 15.70 10.57 -7.73
CA ASP A 121 16.96 11.33 -7.68
C ASP A 121 16.95 12.41 -6.59
N ILE A 122 15.83 13.11 -6.39
CA ILE A 122 15.67 14.10 -5.33
C ILE A 122 15.86 13.43 -3.96
N ILE A 123 15.20 12.30 -3.71
CA ILE A 123 15.28 11.55 -2.45
C ILE A 123 16.73 11.13 -2.17
N ILE A 124 17.41 10.53 -3.15
CA ILE A 124 18.81 10.10 -3.00
C ILE A 124 19.72 11.30 -2.68
N ASN A 125 19.54 12.41 -3.38
CA ASN A 125 20.32 13.62 -3.14
C ASN A 125 20.05 14.20 -1.74
N GLN A 126 18.82 14.15 -1.25
CA GLN A 126 18.48 14.56 0.11
C GLN A 126 19.14 13.65 1.17
N LEU A 127 19.14 12.33 0.97
CA LEU A 127 19.84 11.39 1.85
C LEU A 127 21.35 11.64 1.87
N LYS A 128 21.95 11.92 0.71
CA LYS A 128 23.36 12.29 0.63
C LYS A 128 23.66 13.61 1.37
N LYS A 129 22.76 14.59 1.27
CA LYS A 129 22.88 15.86 2.02
C LYS A 129 22.73 15.68 3.54
N LEU A 130 21.96 14.69 3.99
CA LEU A 130 21.93 14.28 5.41
C LEU A 130 23.22 13.59 5.86
N GLY A 131 24.14 13.28 4.94
CA GLY A 131 25.38 12.59 5.24
C GLY A 131 25.24 11.07 5.34
N CYS A 132 24.12 10.50 4.90
CA CYS A 132 23.87 9.04 5.00
C CYS A 132 24.97 8.23 4.33
N SER A 133 25.61 7.32 5.10
CA SER A 133 26.74 6.51 4.65
C SER A 133 26.32 5.17 4.04
N CYS A 134 25.33 5.18 3.16
CA CYS A 134 24.85 4.02 2.42
C CYS A 134 25.85 3.57 1.34
N ASP A 135 25.85 2.28 1.03
CA ASP A 135 26.53 1.79 -0.18
C ASP A 135 25.68 2.08 -1.44
N TRP A 136 25.87 3.26 -2.00
CA TRP A 136 25.09 3.74 -3.17
C TRP A 136 25.29 2.89 -4.42
N SER A 137 26.37 2.10 -4.51
CA SER A 137 26.55 1.16 -5.62
C SER A 137 25.52 0.03 -5.64
N ARG A 138 24.83 -0.17 -4.52
CA ARG A 138 23.77 -1.16 -4.33
C ARG A 138 22.37 -0.55 -4.29
N ASN A 139 22.24 0.73 -4.67
CA ASN A 139 20.92 1.36 -4.66
C ASN A 139 19.92 0.54 -5.48
N ALA A 140 18.75 0.24 -4.90
CA ALA A 140 17.71 -0.57 -5.51
C ALA A 140 16.37 0.16 -5.49
N PHE A 141 15.55 -0.12 -6.48
CA PHE A 141 14.16 0.33 -6.55
C PHE A 141 13.25 -0.90 -6.50
N THR A 142 12.16 -0.84 -5.76
CA THR A 142 11.29 -2.01 -5.52
C THR A 142 10.69 -2.65 -6.78
N MET A 143 10.71 -1.95 -7.93
CA MET A 143 10.30 -2.51 -9.22
C MET A 143 11.47 -2.80 -10.17
N ASP A 144 12.71 -2.81 -9.69
CA ASP A 144 13.85 -3.24 -10.49
C ASP A 144 13.66 -4.69 -10.96
N GLU A 145 14.26 -5.02 -12.10
CA GLU A 145 14.08 -6.32 -12.75
C GLU A 145 14.39 -7.50 -11.84
N ASN A 146 15.47 -7.44 -11.06
CA ASN A 146 15.86 -8.52 -10.14
C ASN A 146 14.86 -8.68 -8.98
N LEU A 147 14.36 -7.58 -8.42
CA LEU A 147 13.34 -7.62 -7.37
C LEU A 147 12.00 -8.12 -7.93
N SER A 148 11.60 -7.67 -9.11
CA SER A 148 10.40 -8.17 -9.81
C SER A 148 10.46 -9.67 -10.06
N LYS A 149 11.59 -10.20 -10.53
CA LYS A 149 11.80 -11.65 -10.69
C LYS A 149 11.69 -12.40 -9.36
N SER A 150 12.24 -11.83 -8.28
CA SER A 150 12.16 -12.43 -6.95
C SER A 150 10.72 -12.49 -6.44
N VAL A 151 9.94 -11.42 -6.62
CA VAL A 151 8.52 -11.37 -6.24
C VAL A 151 7.72 -12.43 -6.99
N ILE A 152 7.89 -12.53 -8.31
CA ILE A 152 7.21 -13.54 -9.14
C ILE A 152 7.59 -14.95 -8.68
N LYS A 153 8.89 -15.20 -8.43
CA LYS A 153 9.36 -16.50 -7.96
C LYS A 153 8.70 -16.89 -6.64
N VAL A 154 8.70 -15.99 -5.66
CA VAL A 154 8.09 -16.24 -4.34
C VAL A 154 6.59 -16.49 -4.47
N PHE A 155 5.88 -15.70 -5.30
CA PHE A 155 4.46 -15.90 -5.55
C PHE A 155 4.17 -17.29 -6.10
N VAL A 156 4.93 -17.73 -7.12
CA VAL A 156 4.79 -19.06 -7.72
C VAL A 156 5.11 -20.18 -6.72
N ASP A 157 6.16 -20.01 -5.92
CA ASP A 157 6.55 -20.99 -4.89
C ASP A 157 5.46 -21.14 -3.81
N LEU A 158 4.84 -20.03 -3.38
CA LEU A 158 3.74 -20.05 -2.42
C LEU A 158 2.45 -20.66 -3.02
N TYR A 159 2.16 -20.36 -4.27
CA TYR A 159 1.03 -20.98 -4.98
C TYR A 159 1.19 -22.49 -5.09
N ARG A 160 2.40 -22.98 -5.45
CA ARG A 160 2.70 -24.43 -5.53
C ARG A 160 2.63 -25.15 -4.19
N LYS A 161 2.72 -24.42 -3.09
CA LYS A 161 2.57 -24.94 -1.72
C LYS A 161 1.13 -24.81 -1.18
N ASP A 162 0.18 -24.43 -2.03
CA ASP A 162 -1.22 -24.19 -1.66
C ASP A 162 -1.42 -23.13 -0.57
N LEU A 163 -0.44 -22.23 -0.38
CA LEU A 163 -0.50 -21.13 0.58
C LEU A 163 -1.17 -19.87 -0.01
N ILE A 164 -1.27 -19.77 -1.32
CA ILE A 164 -1.98 -18.73 -2.06
C ILE A 164 -3.03 -19.39 -2.94
N TYR A 165 -4.26 -18.92 -2.84
CA TYR A 165 -5.38 -19.40 -3.64
C TYR A 165 -6.30 -18.23 -4.04
N LYS A 166 -7.05 -18.40 -5.13
CA LYS A 166 -8.02 -17.41 -5.60
C LYS A 166 -9.38 -17.66 -4.93
N SER A 167 -9.91 -16.65 -4.26
CA SER A 167 -11.20 -16.72 -3.59
C SER A 167 -11.96 -15.39 -3.68
N LYS A 168 -13.25 -15.41 -3.32
CA LYS A 168 -14.07 -14.21 -3.14
C LYS A 168 -14.03 -13.80 -1.68
N LYS A 169 -13.80 -12.51 -1.40
CA LYS A 169 -13.80 -11.93 -0.06
C LYS A 169 -14.51 -10.57 -0.11
N LEU A 170 -15.24 -10.22 0.95
CA LEU A 170 -15.71 -8.85 1.14
C LEU A 170 -14.51 -7.95 1.40
N VAL A 171 -14.44 -6.85 0.68
CA VAL A 171 -13.37 -5.86 0.79
C VAL A 171 -13.96 -4.46 0.90
N ASN A 172 -13.24 -3.53 1.55
CA ASN A 172 -13.55 -2.12 1.45
C ASN A 172 -13.17 -1.64 0.05
N TRP A 173 -14.04 -0.87 -0.58
CA TRP A 173 -13.89 -0.43 -1.96
C TRP A 173 -14.04 1.07 -2.07
N ASP A 174 -13.02 1.75 -2.62
CA ASP A 174 -13.09 3.16 -2.98
C ASP A 174 -13.70 3.32 -4.37
N VAL A 175 -14.85 3.99 -4.44
CA VAL A 175 -15.62 4.14 -5.69
C VAL A 175 -15.02 5.18 -6.64
N VAL A 176 -14.18 6.08 -6.14
CA VAL A 176 -13.50 7.13 -6.92
C VAL A 176 -12.25 6.56 -7.55
N LEU A 177 -11.38 5.95 -6.73
CA LEU A 177 -10.15 5.30 -7.18
C LEU A 177 -10.41 3.96 -7.87
N LYS A 178 -11.60 3.38 -7.69
CA LYS A 178 -12.01 2.05 -8.22
C LYS A 178 -11.03 0.95 -7.83
N THR A 179 -10.71 0.90 -6.55
CA THR A 179 -9.78 -0.08 -5.97
C THR A 179 -10.23 -0.55 -4.60
N ALA A 180 -9.79 -1.74 -4.20
CA ALA A 180 -9.85 -2.17 -2.81
C ALA A 180 -8.88 -1.32 -1.96
N ILE A 181 -9.29 -1.04 -0.73
CA ILE A 181 -8.50 -0.32 0.26
C ILE A 181 -8.39 -1.15 1.53
N SER A 182 -7.36 -0.89 2.35
CA SER A 182 -7.18 -1.56 3.64
C SER A 182 -8.16 -1.01 4.69
N ASP A 183 -8.38 -1.78 5.75
CA ASP A 183 -9.24 -1.35 6.86
C ASP A 183 -8.69 -0.10 7.56
N LEU A 184 -7.37 0.11 7.52
CA LEU A 184 -6.70 1.29 8.09
C LEU A 184 -6.96 2.58 7.30
N GLU A 185 -7.37 2.46 6.04
CA GLU A 185 -7.68 3.60 5.16
C GLU A 185 -9.16 3.99 5.22
N VAL A 186 -9.97 3.31 6.05
CA VAL A 186 -11.40 3.57 6.19
C VAL A 186 -11.65 4.47 7.40
N ASP A 187 -12.15 5.67 7.15
CA ASP A 187 -12.63 6.56 8.18
C ASP A 187 -13.99 6.11 8.70
N GLN A 188 -14.05 5.70 9.97
CA GLN A 188 -15.32 5.38 10.64
C GLN A 188 -16.00 6.66 11.11
N ARG A 189 -17.25 6.85 10.69
CA ARG A 189 -18.06 8.02 11.09
C ARG A 189 -19.40 7.57 11.62
N GLU A 190 -19.80 8.11 12.74
CA GLU A 190 -21.16 7.94 13.24
C GLU A 190 -22.12 8.80 12.42
N VAL A 191 -23.18 8.16 11.93
CA VAL A 191 -24.25 8.84 11.18
C VAL A 191 -25.61 8.46 11.75
N ASN A 192 -26.53 9.43 11.81
CA ASN A 192 -27.91 9.16 12.16
C ASN A 192 -28.57 8.42 11.00
N SER A 193 -28.91 7.16 11.22
CA SER A 193 -29.53 6.30 10.22
C SER A 193 -30.88 5.76 10.71
N LYS A 194 -31.63 5.13 9.83
CA LYS A 194 -32.90 4.46 10.12
C LYS A 194 -32.73 2.96 9.96
N LEU A 195 -33.42 2.19 10.80
CA LEU A 195 -33.54 0.75 10.66
C LEU A 195 -34.85 0.48 9.87
N TYR A 196 -34.72 -0.08 8.70
CA TYR A 196 -35.82 -0.42 7.81
C TYR A 196 -36.28 -1.85 8.05
N HIS A 197 -37.55 -2.03 8.32
CA HIS A 197 -38.16 -3.35 8.46
C HIS A 197 -38.91 -3.71 7.17
N ILE A 198 -38.43 -4.75 6.47
CA ILE A 198 -38.95 -5.17 5.18
C ILE A 198 -39.57 -6.56 5.31
N LYS A 199 -40.82 -6.69 4.86
CA LYS A 199 -41.55 -7.95 4.86
C LYS A 199 -41.31 -8.70 3.55
N TYR A 200 -40.78 -9.90 3.66
CA TYR A 200 -40.59 -10.83 2.55
C TYR A 200 -41.72 -11.86 2.56
N PRO A 201 -42.68 -11.81 1.64
CA PRO A 201 -43.77 -12.79 1.57
C PRO A 201 -43.23 -14.19 1.33
N ILE A 202 -43.75 -15.18 2.08
CA ILE A 202 -43.48 -16.59 1.86
C ILE A 202 -44.32 -17.06 0.66
N GLU A 203 -43.66 -17.76 -0.26
CA GLU A 203 -44.31 -18.28 -1.45
C GLU A 203 -45.51 -19.17 -1.11
N ASN A 204 -46.63 -18.98 -1.78
CA ASN A 204 -47.90 -19.72 -1.58
C ASN A 204 -48.45 -19.67 -0.13
N SER A 205 -48.12 -18.61 0.60
CA SER A 205 -48.60 -18.38 1.98
C SER A 205 -49.05 -16.92 2.15
N LYS A 206 -49.85 -16.68 3.19
CA LYS A 206 -50.18 -15.33 3.67
C LYS A 206 -49.16 -14.80 4.68
N GLU A 207 -48.18 -15.61 5.04
CA GLU A 207 -47.16 -15.32 6.01
C GLU A 207 -45.97 -14.57 5.37
N PHE A 208 -45.15 -13.93 6.19
CA PHE A 208 -43.96 -13.22 5.76
C PHE A 208 -42.86 -13.34 6.80
N ILE A 209 -41.60 -13.19 6.37
CA ILE A 209 -40.45 -12.99 7.24
C ILE A 209 -40.10 -11.50 7.20
N THR A 210 -39.92 -10.89 8.36
CA THR A 210 -39.45 -9.51 8.47
C THR A 210 -37.95 -9.50 8.66
N ILE A 211 -37.22 -8.85 7.77
CA ILE A 211 -35.81 -8.51 7.93
C ILE A 211 -35.66 -7.06 8.37
N ALA A 212 -34.55 -6.74 9.04
CA ALA A 212 -34.21 -5.38 9.44
C ALA A 212 -32.82 -5.02 8.89
N THR A 213 -32.73 -3.87 8.25
CA THR A 213 -31.47 -3.40 7.66
C THR A 213 -31.35 -1.89 7.74
N THR A 214 -30.15 -1.37 7.88
CA THR A 214 -29.85 0.06 7.77
C THR A 214 -29.59 0.47 6.30
N ARG A 215 -29.45 -0.50 5.39
CA ARG A 215 -29.18 -0.30 3.95
C ARG A 215 -30.20 -1.06 3.09
N PRO A 216 -31.39 -0.51 2.91
CA PRO A 216 -32.47 -1.18 2.19
C PRO A 216 -32.14 -1.47 0.70
N GLU A 217 -31.21 -0.71 0.11
CA GLU A 217 -30.74 -0.92 -1.26
C GLU A 217 -30.08 -2.28 -1.48
N THR A 218 -29.54 -2.92 -0.43
CA THR A 218 -28.91 -4.24 -0.52
C THR A 218 -29.91 -5.36 -0.81
N MET A 219 -31.20 -5.12 -0.54
CA MET A 219 -32.30 -6.07 -0.81
C MET A 219 -32.28 -6.58 -2.26
N LEU A 220 -31.93 -5.74 -3.20
CA LEU A 220 -31.86 -6.10 -4.62
C LEU A 220 -30.81 -7.18 -4.92
N GLY A 221 -29.81 -7.34 -4.04
CA GLY A 221 -28.74 -8.33 -4.15
C GLY A 221 -28.96 -9.59 -3.31
N ASP A 222 -30.03 -9.69 -2.51
CA ASP A 222 -30.26 -10.83 -1.62
C ASP A 222 -30.38 -12.13 -2.40
N THR A 223 -29.72 -13.18 -1.92
CA THR A 223 -29.69 -14.51 -2.53
C THR A 223 -30.36 -15.59 -1.66
N ALA A 224 -30.44 -15.36 -0.36
CA ALA A 224 -31.10 -16.21 0.61
C ALA A 224 -31.52 -15.41 1.84
N ILE A 225 -32.42 -15.95 2.66
CA ILE A 225 -32.67 -15.52 4.03
C ILE A 225 -32.14 -16.60 4.96
N ALA A 226 -31.21 -16.25 5.82
CA ALA A 226 -30.71 -17.14 6.87
C ALA A 226 -31.54 -16.99 8.13
N VAL A 227 -31.95 -18.08 8.72
CA VAL A 227 -32.67 -18.15 9.99
C VAL A 227 -31.98 -19.11 10.95
N ASN A 228 -32.16 -18.90 12.25
CA ASN A 228 -31.65 -19.85 13.22
C ASN A 228 -32.63 -21.05 13.32
N SER A 229 -32.17 -22.25 13.02
CA SER A 229 -32.96 -23.51 13.09
C SER A 229 -33.47 -23.85 14.49
N LYS A 230 -32.89 -23.25 15.54
CA LYS A 230 -33.34 -23.38 16.93
C LYS A 230 -34.42 -22.35 17.34
N ASP A 231 -34.75 -21.41 16.46
CA ASP A 231 -35.80 -20.42 16.70
C ASP A 231 -37.14 -20.96 16.19
N ASP A 232 -38.02 -21.27 17.12
CA ASP A 232 -39.34 -21.87 16.81
C ASP A 232 -40.22 -20.98 15.93
N ARG A 233 -39.95 -19.64 15.88
CA ARG A 233 -40.67 -18.73 15.00
C ARG A 233 -40.40 -18.96 13.53
N TYR A 234 -39.22 -19.49 13.20
CA TYR A 234 -38.75 -19.61 11.79
C TYR A 234 -38.48 -21.04 11.36
N LYS A 235 -38.41 -21.99 12.28
CA LYS A 235 -38.14 -23.40 12.03
C LYS A 235 -39.04 -24.02 10.95
N ALA A 236 -40.33 -23.67 10.94
CA ALA A 236 -41.30 -24.16 9.97
C ALA A 236 -41.10 -23.58 8.53
N PHE A 237 -40.25 -22.56 8.38
CA PHE A 237 -40.01 -21.89 7.11
C PHE A 237 -38.68 -22.29 6.46
N VAL A 238 -37.80 -23.00 7.14
CA VAL A 238 -36.54 -23.52 6.59
C VAL A 238 -36.82 -24.36 5.34
N ASN A 239 -36.03 -24.14 4.30
CA ASN A 239 -36.18 -24.73 2.97
C ASN A 239 -37.36 -24.21 2.14
N LYS A 240 -38.24 -23.36 2.65
CA LYS A 240 -39.25 -22.69 1.84
C LYS A 240 -38.62 -21.53 1.06
N PHE A 241 -39.41 -20.86 0.25
CA PHE A 241 -39.00 -19.74 -0.55
C PHE A 241 -39.76 -18.47 -0.14
N VAL A 242 -39.08 -17.34 -0.25
CA VAL A 242 -39.67 -16.01 -0.14
C VAL A 242 -39.50 -15.24 -1.44
N ILE A 243 -40.31 -14.20 -1.60
CA ILE A 243 -40.26 -13.32 -2.76
C ILE A 243 -39.67 -11.97 -2.31
N ILE A 244 -38.62 -11.53 -2.98
CA ILE A 244 -38.02 -10.21 -2.72
C ILE A 244 -39.00 -9.14 -3.20
N PRO A 245 -39.42 -8.21 -2.33
CA PRO A 245 -40.27 -7.10 -2.73
C PRO A 245 -39.64 -6.29 -3.87
N LEU A 246 -40.46 -5.64 -4.69
CA LEU A 246 -40.10 -4.80 -5.84
C LEU A 246 -39.54 -5.54 -7.07
N VAL A 247 -38.72 -6.57 -6.87
CA VAL A 247 -38.08 -7.32 -7.98
C VAL A 247 -38.69 -8.69 -8.22
N GLU A 248 -39.60 -9.12 -7.35
CA GLU A 248 -40.36 -10.39 -7.42
C GLU A 248 -39.48 -11.64 -7.59
N ARG A 249 -38.20 -11.54 -7.25
CA ARG A 249 -37.24 -12.63 -7.33
C ARG A 249 -37.43 -13.58 -6.16
N LYS A 250 -37.43 -14.88 -6.47
CA LYS A 250 -37.57 -15.95 -5.50
C LYS A 250 -36.22 -16.33 -4.92
N ILE A 251 -36.12 -16.38 -3.60
CA ILE A 251 -34.92 -16.79 -2.85
C ILE A 251 -35.27 -17.79 -1.75
N LYS A 252 -34.30 -18.63 -1.36
CA LYS A 252 -34.51 -19.71 -0.40
C LYS A 252 -34.28 -19.23 1.03
N ILE A 253 -35.06 -19.80 1.97
CA ILE A 253 -34.79 -19.69 3.42
C ILE A 253 -33.85 -20.83 3.80
N ILE A 254 -32.72 -20.51 4.38
CA ILE A 254 -31.66 -21.43 4.79
C ILE A 254 -31.37 -21.31 6.30
N GLU A 255 -30.68 -22.32 6.86
CA GLU A 255 -30.13 -22.31 8.21
C GLU A 255 -28.80 -21.58 8.28
#